data_bd0c407de6510b70ff604598d877ccd0
#
_entry.id   bd0c407de6510b70ff604598d877ccd0
#
_cell.length_a   1.000
_cell.length_b   1.000
_cell.length_c   1.000
_cell.angle_alpha   90.00
_cell.angle_beta   90.00
_cell.angle_gamma   90.00
#
_symmetry.space_group_name_H-M   'P 1'
#
loop_
_entity.id
_entity.type
_entity.pdbx_description
1 polymer ?
#
loop_
_entity_poly.entity_id
_entity_poly.type
_entity_poly.pdbx_seq_one_letter_code
_entity_poly.pdbx_strand_id
1 'polypeptide(L)'
;MNIAILGAGNSGCALAADYAARGHEVTLIKTSHSLHDDNFSHLCATGGRMRIHEFGTDTDCVIAHLSRDVADVRGKDIVLLCTQTGYHHDVLRRVV
;
A
#
# COMPACT_ATOMS: atom_id res chain seq x y z
N MET A 1 1.15 -9.98 -10.97
CA MET A 1 0.49 -10.53 -9.77
C MET A 1 -0.40 -9.47 -9.12
N ASN A 2 -1.41 -9.91 -8.43
CA ASN A 2 -2.25 -9.05 -7.59
C ASN A 2 -1.69 -9.07 -6.17
N ILE A 3 -1.22 -7.94 -5.70
CA ILE A 3 -0.56 -7.81 -4.40
C ILE A 3 -1.32 -6.84 -3.52
N ALA A 4 -1.67 -7.26 -2.31
CA ALA A 4 -2.24 -6.37 -1.30
C ALA A 4 -1.17 -6.01 -0.28
N ILE A 5 -1.10 -4.74 0.07
CA ILE A 5 -0.18 -4.25 1.10
C ILE A 5 -1.01 -3.63 2.22
N LEU A 6 -0.91 -4.21 3.40
CA LEU A 6 -1.60 -3.74 4.59
C LEU A 6 -0.70 -2.78 5.36
N GLY A 7 -1.08 -1.53 5.40
CA GLY A 7 -0.33 -0.48 6.07
C GLY A 7 0.22 0.53 5.07
N ALA A 8 -0.29 1.75 5.12
CA ALA A 8 0.06 2.83 4.19
C ALA A 8 1.05 3.84 4.81
N GLY A 9 1.92 3.36 5.68
CA GLY A 9 3.03 4.15 6.20
C GLY A 9 4.19 4.19 5.21
N ASN A 10 5.36 4.64 5.65
CA ASN A 10 6.51 4.81 4.77
C ASN A 10 6.93 3.49 4.11
N SER A 11 6.99 2.40 4.87
CA SER A 11 7.40 1.09 4.33
C SER A 11 6.37 0.54 3.35
N GLY A 12 5.08 0.63 3.69
CA GLY A 12 4.01 0.15 2.82
C GLY A 12 3.94 0.91 1.52
N CYS A 13 4.06 2.24 1.57
CA CYS A 13 4.06 3.07 0.36
C CYS A 13 5.28 2.78 -0.51
N ALA A 14 6.46 2.59 0.08
CA ALA A 14 7.68 2.28 -0.67
C ALA A 14 7.57 0.93 -1.38
N LEU A 15 7.05 -0.10 -0.69
CA LEU A 15 6.84 -1.41 -1.30
C LEU A 15 5.78 -1.35 -2.39
N ALA A 16 4.69 -0.62 -2.15
CA ALA A 16 3.63 -0.47 -3.15
C ALA A 16 4.17 0.17 -4.43
N ALA A 17 4.98 1.20 -4.29
CA ALA A 17 5.59 1.87 -5.43
C ALA A 17 6.54 0.95 -6.18
N ASP A 18 7.37 0.20 -5.46
CA ASP A 18 8.33 -0.72 -6.07
C ASP A 18 7.63 -1.82 -6.87
N TYR A 19 6.63 -2.46 -6.28
CA TYR A 19 5.89 -3.52 -7.00
C TYR A 19 5.07 -2.97 -8.15
N ALA A 20 4.46 -1.79 -8.00
CA ALA A 20 3.73 -1.16 -9.10
C ALA A 20 4.65 -0.82 -10.26
N ALA A 21 5.85 -0.35 -9.98
CA ALA A 21 6.85 -0.06 -11.01
C ALA A 21 7.32 -1.31 -11.75
N ARG A 22 7.24 -2.47 -11.09
CA ARG A 22 7.59 -3.78 -11.71
C ARG A 22 6.42 -4.39 -12.49
N GLY A 23 5.31 -3.70 -12.61
CA GLY A 23 4.16 -4.15 -13.39
C GLY A 23 3.13 -4.97 -12.64
N HIS A 24 3.21 -5.03 -11.32
CA HIS A 24 2.20 -5.73 -10.50
C HIS A 24 1.00 -4.83 -10.25
N GLU A 25 -0.17 -5.43 -10.12
CA GLU A 25 -1.38 -4.73 -9.71
C GLU A 25 -1.42 -4.67 -8.19
N VAL A 26 -1.20 -3.48 -7.64
CA VAL A 26 -1.06 -3.29 -6.20
C VAL A 26 -2.31 -2.65 -5.61
N THR A 27 -2.80 -3.22 -4.52
CA THR A 27 -3.82 -2.62 -3.66
C THR A 27 -3.15 -2.20 -2.35
N LEU A 28 -3.08 -0.91 -2.10
CA LEU A 28 -2.53 -0.36 -0.86
C LEU A 28 -3.68 -0.09 0.10
N ILE A 29 -3.66 -0.73 1.25
CA ILE A 29 -4.74 -0.66 2.23
C ILE A 29 -4.26 0.08 3.48
N LYS A 30 -4.91 1.19 3.78
CA LYS A 30 -4.66 1.93 5.01
C LYS A 30 -5.41 1.28 6.15
N THR A 31 -4.68 0.80 7.15
CA THR A 31 -5.25 0.07 8.28
C THR A 31 -5.45 0.92 9.53
N SER A 32 -4.77 2.05 9.63
CA SER A 32 -4.91 2.97 10.76
C SER A 32 -5.96 4.03 10.46
N HIS A 33 -6.54 4.63 11.50
CA HIS A 33 -7.58 5.63 11.33
C HIS A 33 -7.04 7.01 10.98
N SER A 34 -5.97 7.45 11.62
CA SER A 34 -5.43 8.80 11.46
C SER A 34 -3.93 8.85 11.19
N LEU A 35 -3.20 7.79 11.54
CA LEU A 35 -1.76 7.76 11.34
C LEU A 35 -1.44 7.74 9.85
N HIS A 36 -0.58 8.65 9.39
CA HIS A 36 -0.21 8.81 7.97
C HIS A 36 -1.39 9.14 7.05
N ASP A 37 -2.45 9.73 7.60
CA ASP A 37 -3.65 10.02 6.83
C ASP A 37 -3.41 11.04 5.71
N ASP A 38 -2.57 12.03 5.96
CA ASP A 38 -2.24 13.04 4.95
C ASP A 38 -1.59 12.43 3.72
N ASN A 39 -0.65 11.50 3.91
CA ASN A 39 0.03 10.83 2.81
C ASN A 39 -0.96 9.98 2.00
N PHE A 40 -1.82 9.25 2.67
CA PHE A 40 -2.80 8.41 1.99
C PHE A 40 -3.83 9.26 1.24
N SER A 41 -4.29 10.34 1.84
CA SER A 41 -5.22 11.26 1.19
C SER A 41 -4.60 11.91 -0.05
N HIS A 42 -3.32 12.26 0.02
CA HIS A 42 -2.60 12.79 -1.14
C HIS A 42 -2.52 11.77 -2.27
N LEU A 43 -2.23 10.51 -1.95
CA LEU A 43 -2.22 9.44 -2.95
C LEU A 43 -3.58 9.27 -3.60
N CYS A 44 -4.66 9.31 -2.83
CA CYS A 44 -6.01 9.23 -3.37
C CYS A 44 -6.30 10.40 -4.32
N ALA A 45 -5.88 11.60 -3.94
CA ALA A 45 -6.09 12.79 -4.76
C ALA A 45 -5.33 12.75 -6.09
N THR A 46 -4.19 12.08 -6.13
CA THR A 46 -3.37 11.94 -7.34
C THR A 46 -3.67 10.70 -8.15
N GLY A 47 -4.69 9.93 -7.77
CA GLY A 47 -5.06 8.69 -8.46
C GLY A 47 -4.06 7.55 -8.26
N GLY A 48 -3.33 7.56 -7.16
CA GLY A 48 -2.34 6.54 -6.85
C GLY A 48 -0.98 6.75 -7.50
N ARG A 49 -0.74 7.91 -8.09
CA ARG A 49 0.54 8.19 -8.75
C ARG A 49 1.63 8.44 -7.74
N MET A 50 2.77 7.80 -7.95
CA MET A 50 3.97 8.00 -7.15
C MET A 50 5.18 8.09 -8.05
N ARG A 51 6.20 8.83 -7.59
CA ARG A 51 7.49 8.90 -8.25
C ARG A 51 8.53 8.23 -7.38
N ILE A 52 9.24 7.25 -7.97
CA ILE A 52 10.37 6.59 -7.33
C ILE A 52 11.63 7.24 -7.81
N HIS A 53 12.49 7.67 -6.87
CA HIS A 53 13.81 8.18 -7.18
C HIS A 53 14.83 7.14 -6.74
N GLU A 54 15.46 6.48 -7.70
CA GLU A 54 16.37 5.37 -7.45
C GLU A 54 17.55 5.44 -8.42
N PHE A 55 18.75 5.36 -7.88
CA PHE A 55 20.00 5.38 -8.69
C PHE A 55 20.09 6.55 -9.67
N GLY A 56 19.59 7.71 -9.26
CA GLY A 56 19.61 8.91 -10.10
C GLY A 56 18.56 8.93 -11.20
N THR A 57 17.66 7.96 -11.22
CA THR A 57 16.58 7.87 -12.19
C THR A 57 15.22 8.02 -11.48
N ASP A 58 14.36 8.87 -12.01
CA ASP A 58 13.00 9.01 -11.54
C ASP A 58 12.09 8.10 -12.36
N THR A 59 11.30 7.29 -11.68
CA THR A 59 10.33 6.41 -12.31
C THR A 59 8.95 6.72 -11.77
N ASP A 60 8.01 7.02 -12.66
CA ASP A 60 6.61 7.20 -12.28
C ASP A 60 5.92 5.84 -12.23
N CYS A 61 5.10 5.63 -11.19
CA CYS A 61 4.30 4.44 -11.08
C CYS A 61 2.90 4.79 -10.58
N VAL A 62 1.96 3.90 -10.82
CA VAL A 62 0.57 4.07 -10.39
C VAL A 62 0.17 2.87 -9.55
N ILE A 63 -0.31 3.15 -8.33
CA ILE A 63 -0.89 2.12 -7.48
C ILE A 63 -2.33 1.92 -7.95
N ALA A 64 -2.63 0.70 -8.40
CA ALA A 64 -3.90 0.42 -9.08
C ALA A 64 -5.12 0.66 -8.20
N HIS A 65 -5.02 0.30 -6.91
CA HIS A 65 -6.15 0.42 -5.98
C HIS A 65 -5.69 0.96 -4.64
N LEU A 66 -6.45 1.90 -4.09
CA LEU A 66 -6.26 2.46 -2.77
C LEU A 66 -7.51 2.16 -1.94
N SER A 67 -7.34 1.61 -0.75
CA SER A 67 -8.46 1.14 0.06
C SER A 67 -8.24 1.42 1.55
N ARG A 68 -9.33 1.50 2.30
CA ARG A 68 -9.32 1.51 3.76
C ARG A 68 -10.00 0.24 4.33
N ASP A 69 -10.46 -0.65 3.46
CA ASP A 69 -11.18 -1.85 3.84
C ASP A 69 -10.25 -3.06 3.75
N VAL A 70 -9.99 -3.68 4.90
CA VAL A 70 -9.11 -4.85 5.01
C VAL A 70 -9.68 -6.04 4.22
N ALA A 71 -10.99 -6.08 3.99
CA ALA A 71 -11.60 -7.14 3.19
C ALA A 71 -11.11 -7.16 1.74
N ASP A 72 -10.52 -6.08 1.26
CA ASP A 72 -9.98 -6.00 -0.10
C ASP A 72 -8.71 -6.85 -0.31
N VAL A 73 -8.24 -7.56 0.72
CA VAL A 73 -7.19 -8.57 0.55
C VAL A 73 -7.70 -9.82 -0.17
N ARG A 74 -8.99 -10.00 -0.27
CA ARG A 74 -9.57 -11.18 -0.89
C ARG A 74 -9.19 -11.26 -2.37
N GLY A 75 -8.87 -12.48 -2.80
CA GLY A 75 -8.51 -12.72 -4.19
C GLY A 75 -7.13 -12.25 -4.60
N LYS A 76 -6.31 -11.82 -3.66
CA LYS A 76 -4.94 -11.39 -3.95
C LYS A 76 -3.98 -12.59 -3.93
N ASP A 77 -2.97 -12.53 -4.79
CA ASP A 77 -1.95 -13.58 -4.84
C ASP A 77 -1.02 -13.53 -3.64
N ILE A 78 -0.68 -12.31 -3.21
CA ILE A 78 0.22 -12.07 -2.07
C ILE A 78 -0.37 -10.96 -1.21
N VAL A 79 -0.28 -11.13 0.11
CA VAL A 79 -0.66 -10.09 1.08
C VAL A 79 0.56 -9.80 1.95
N LEU A 80 1.02 -8.55 1.93
CA LEU A 80 2.16 -8.09 2.70
C LEU A 80 1.69 -7.25 3.88
N LEU A 81 2.22 -7.53 5.07
CA LEU A 81 1.87 -6.81 6.29
C LEU A 81 2.98 -5.81 6.61
N CYS A 82 2.68 -4.52 6.43
CA CYS A 82 3.63 -3.43 6.59
C CYS A 82 3.23 -2.43 7.68
N THR A 83 2.43 -2.88 8.65
CA THR A 83 2.08 -2.07 9.80
C THR A 83 3.18 -2.14 10.85
N GLN A 84 3.15 -1.23 11.83
CA GLN A 84 4.05 -1.32 12.97
C GLN A 84 3.78 -2.63 13.72
N THR A 85 4.83 -3.22 14.29
CA THR A 85 4.74 -4.52 14.96
C THR A 85 3.65 -4.57 16.02
N GLY A 86 3.45 -3.49 16.77
CA GLY A 86 2.40 -3.42 17.79
C GLY A 86 0.97 -3.55 17.24
N TYR A 87 0.77 -3.33 15.95
CA TYR A 87 -0.54 -3.41 15.31
C TYR A 87 -0.75 -4.70 14.50
N HIS A 88 0.28 -5.55 14.35
CA HIS A 88 0.18 -6.74 13.51
C HIS A 88 -0.94 -7.68 13.97
N HIS A 89 -1.05 -7.89 15.27
CA HIS A 89 -2.07 -8.78 15.82
C HIS A 89 -3.49 -8.28 15.53
N ASP A 90 -3.72 -6.98 15.72
CA ASP A 90 -5.03 -6.37 15.45
C ASP A 90 -5.39 -6.46 13.97
N VAL A 91 -4.45 -6.13 13.09
CA VAL A 91 -4.68 -6.18 11.65
C VAL A 91 -4.97 -7.61 11.19
N LEU A 92 -4.21 -8.59 11.66
CA LEU A 92 -4.42 -9.99 11.31
C LEU A 92 -5.78 -10.49 11.76
N ARG A 93 -6.25 -10.07 12.92
CA ARG A 93 -7.60 -10.43 13.38
C ARG A 93 -8.70 -9.88 12.49
N ARG A 94 -8.48 -8.73 11.87
CA ARG A 94 -9.44 -8.11 10.94
C ARG A 94 -9.45 -8.82 9.58
N VAL A 95 -8.35 -9.46 9.20
CA VAL A 95 -8.21 -10.17 7.93
C VAL A 95 -8.81 -11.58 7.97
N VAL A 96 -8.74 -12.23 9.12
CA VAL A 96 -9.17 -13.64 9.28
C VAL A 96 -10.70 -13.79 9.43
#